data_c99f244cb3d37a7e7d8df2f7c09a0a3c
#
_entry.id   c99f244cb3d37a7e7d8df2f7c09a0a3c
#
_cell.length_a   1.000
_cell.length_b   1.000
_cell.length_c   1.000
_cell.angle_alpha   90.00
_cell.angle_beta   90.00
_cell.angle_gamma   90.00
#
_symmetry.space_group_name_H-M   'P 1'
#
loop_
_entity.id
_entity.type
_entity.pdbx_description
1 polymer ?
#
loop_
_entity_poly.entity_id
_entity_poly.type
_entity_poly.pdbx_seq_one_letter_code
_entity_poly.pdbx_strand_id
1 'polypeptide(L)'
;AITTLLAGVVAGAVASMVFPVNPYHLIEVTEPVFAFFVQMKYFLILAVIVSVCGKFYSSTMNAFRHVYAKVNSPAYVKMLYLVLVAYIISLMQVNLTGGGEQFLLAQAQNGSTQIMWVTAVMLLHFVFSVFSVSSGLPGGSFIPTLVTGGLLGQIVGLVGVRYGVIGQENVSYIMLVSMSAFLVAVVRTPLTAIVLITEITGHFEVFYPSVVVGGLTYYFTELLQMKPSNVSLRSEERRVG
;
A
#
# COMPACT_ATOMS: atom_id res chain seq x y z
N ALA A 1 -16.08 -14.34 14.46
CA ALA A 1 -14.88 -13.68 15.00
C ALA A 1 -13.91 -14.68 15.64
N ILE A 2 -14.35 -15.51 16.63
CA ILE A 2 -13.48 -16.48 17.32
C ILE A 2 -12.97 -17.57 16.35
N THR A 3 -13.83 -18.08 15.49
CA THR A 3 -13.47 -19.10 14.47
C THR A 3 -12.44 -18.59 13.48
N THR A 4 -12.55 -17.33 13.04
CA THR A 4 -11.56 -16.70 12.14
C THR A 4 -10.22 -16.47 12.83
N LEU A 5 -10.22 -16.09 14.11
CA LEU A 5 -8.98 -15.97 14.90
C LEU A 5 -8.29 -17.33 15.09
N LEU A 6 -9.04 -18.37 15.47
CA LEU A 6 -8.48 -19.71 15.60
C LEU A 6 -7.93 -20.26 14.29
N ALA A 7 -8.66 -20.06 13.18
CA ALA A 7 -8.20 -20.46 11.85
C ALA A 7 -6.90 -19.72 11.46
N GLY A 8 -6.81 -18.42 11.77
CA GLY A 8 -5.59 -17.64 11.54
C GLY A 8 -4.40 -18.11 12.36
N VAL A 9 -4.59 -18.41 13.64
CA VAL A 9 -3.53 -18.94 14.51
C VAL A 9 -3.04 -20.30 14.03
N VAL A 10 -3.97 -21.22 13.70
CA VAL A 10 -3.60 -22.55 13.18
C VAL A 10 -2.90 -22.46 11.84
N ALA A 11 -3.41 -21.63 10.92
CA ALA A 11 -2.77 -21.41 9.62
C ALA A 11 -1.38 -20.79 9.77
N GLY A 12 -1.21 -19.83 10.67
CA GLY A 12 0.09 -19.23 10.97
C GLY A 12 1.09 -20.23 11.57
N ALA A 13 0.64 -21.07 12.51
CA ALA A 13 1.47 -22.12 13.08
C ALA A 13 1.91 -23.16 12.04
N VAL A 14 1.00 -23.61 11.17
CA VAL A 14 1.33 -24.53 10.07
C VAL A 14 2.26 -23.86 9.05
N ALA A 15 1.99 -22.61 8.67
CA ALA A 15 2.83 -21.88 7.74
C ALA A 15 4.26 -21.70 8.26
N SER A 16 4.44 -21.39 9.54
CA SER A 16 5.77 -21.24 10.16
C SER A 16 6.57 -22.55 10.23
N MET A 17 5.91 -23.71 10.25
CA MET A 17 6.57 -25.02 10.17
C MET A 17 7.03 -25.36 8.75
N VAL A 18 6.29 -24.90 7.73
CA VAL A 18 6.57 -25.21 6.31
C VAL A 18 7.46 -24.13 5.66
N PHE A 19 7.25 -22.87 6.05
CA PHE A 19 7.97 -21.72 5.53
C PHE A 19 8.66 -20.96 6.69
N PRO A 20 9.89 -21.34 7.04
CA PRO A 20 10.58 -20.76 8.20
C PRO A 20 10.98 -19.29 8.04
N VAL A 21 10.84 -18.72 6.84
CA VAL A 21 11.24 -17.34 6.56
C VAL A 21 10.04 -16.52 6.08
N ASN A 22 9.71 -15.48 6.82
CA ASN A 22 8.75 -14.48 6.35
C ASN A 22 9.44 -13.59 5.28
N PRO A 23 8.95 -13.52 4.03
CA PRO A 23 9.60 -12.77 2.96
C PRO A 23 9.80 -11.28 3.26
N TYR A 24 9.00 -10.71 4.13
CA TYR A 24 9.12 -9.28 4.50
C TYR A 24 10.22 -9.00 5.54
N HIS A 25 10.74 -10.01 6.25
CA HIS A 25 11.94 -9.87 7.09
C HIS A 25 13.24 -9.65 6.31
N LEU A 26 13.18 -9.75 4.98
CA LEU A 26 14.32 -9.49 4.10
C LEU A 26 14.58 -7.99 3.85
N ILE A 27 13.71 -7.10 4.33
CA ILE A 27 13.91 -5.65 4.23
C ILE A 27 14.83 -5.24 5.37
N GLU A 28 16.08 -4.91 5.08
CA GLU A 28 16.97 -4.32 6.08
C GLU A 28 16.53 -2.89 6.36
N VAL A 29 16.23 -2.61 7.61
CA VAL A 29 15.85 -1.27 8.09
C VAL A 29 16.89 -0.81 9.09
N THR A 30 17.55 0.27 8.75
CA THR A 30 18.44 0.97 9.68
C THR A 30 17.64 2.04 10.41
N GLU A 31 17.85 2.17 11.72
CA GLU A 31 17.23 3.26 12.48
C GLU A 31 17.72 4.61 11.94
N PRO A 32 16.81 5.55 11.67
CA PRO A 32 17.19 6.82 11.11
C PRO A 32 17.95 7.67 12.13
N VAL A 33 19.18 8.03 11.79
CA VAL A 33 20.03 8.94 12.58
C VAL A 33 19.74 10.38 12.15
N PHE A 34 18.49 10.87 12.35
CA PHE A 34 18.21 12.29 12.12
C PHE A 34 17.95 13.01 13.43
N ALA A 35 18.23 14.32 13.44
CA ALA A 35 17.78 15.16 14.53
C ALA A 35 16.25 15.10 14.64
N PHE A 36 15.71 14.93 15.85
CA PHE A 36 14.28 14.79 16.12
C PHE A 36 13.38 15.80 15.39
N PHE A 37 13.80 17.08 15.36
CA PHE A 37 13.05 18.13 14.67
C PHE A 37 12.99 17.97 13.14
N VAL A 38 14.07 17.46 12.53
CA VAL A 38 14.12 17.19 11.08
C VAL A 38 13.19 16.03 10.77
N GLN A 39 13.23 14.99 11.57
CA GLN A 39 12.37 13.82 11.46
C GLN A 39 10.89 14.20 11.55
N MET A 40 10.50 15.03 12.53
CA MET A 40 9.12 15.47 12.70
C MET A 40 8.61 16.30 11.51
N LYS A 41 9.41 17.22 10.98
CA LYS A 41 9.04 17.98 9.77
C LYS A 41 8.86 17.05 8.57
N TYR A 42 9.75 16.08 8.41
CA TYR A 42 9.69 15.11 7.33
C TYR A 42 8.43 14.22 7.43
N PHE A 43 8.10 13.77 8.63
CA PHE A 43 6.90 12.99 8.89
C PHE A 43 5.61 13.78 8.62
N LEU A 44 5.60 15.07 8.93
CA LEU A 44 4.48 15.96 8.62
C LEU A 44 4.29 16.07 7.09
N ILE A 45 5.36 16.30 6.34
CA ILE A 45 5.33 16.37 4.87
C ILE A 45 4.85 15.04 4.30
N LEU A 46 5.39 13.92 4.77
CA LEU A 46 4.99 12.58 4.35
C LEU A 46 3.49 12.35 4.60
N ALA A 47 2.99 12.70 5.79
CA ALA A 47 1.57 12.53 6.13
C ALA A 47 0.65 13.35 5.21
N VAL A 48 1.01 14.57 4.87
CA VAL A 48 0.25 15.41 3.94
C VAL A 48 0.23 14.80 2.53
N ILE A 49 1.39 14.40 2.00
CA ILE A 49 1.51 13.77 0.68
C ILE A 49 0.68 12.49 0.62
N VAL A 50 0.84 11.62 1.62
CA VAL A 50 0.11 10.35 1.71
C VAL A 50 -1.41 10.58 1.79
N SER A 51 -1.86 11.58 2.55
CA SER A 51 -3.29 11.90 2.67
C SER A 51 -3.89 12.35 1.34
N VAL A 52 -3.19 13.22 0.61
CA VAL A 52 -3.64 13.71 -0.70
C VAL A 52 -3.66 12.58 -1.72
N CYS A 53 -2.60 11.78 -1.80
CA CYS A 53 -2.52 10.63 -2.70
C CYS A 53 -3.55 9.56 -2.35
N GLY A 54 -3.78 9.29 -1.06
CA GLY A 54 -4.80 8.36 -0.58
C GLY A 54 -6.22 8.81 -0.96
N LYS A 55 -6.51 10.12 -0.86
CA LYS A 55 -7.77 10.69 -1.35
C LYS A 55 -7.95 10.45 -2.85
N PHE A 56 -6.92 10.73 -3.63
CA PHE A 56 -6.94 10.53 -5.07
C PHE A 56 -7.17 9.05 -5.40
N TYR A 57 -6.45 8.13 -4.74
CA TYR A 57 -6.60 6.68 -4.89
C TYR A 57 -8.03 6.22 -4.61
N SER A 58 -8.58 6.57 -3.44
CA SER A 58 -9.94 6.17 -3.04
C SER A 58 -11.01 6.76 -3.96
N SER A 59 -10.85 8.02 -4.37
CA SER A 59 -11.79 8.69 -5.29
C SER A 59 -11.79 8.03 -6.66
N THR A 60 -10.61 7.72 -7.19
CA THR A 60 -10.44 7.04 -8.47
C THR A 60 -11.03 5.63 -8.44
N MET A 61 -10.74 4.84 -7.39
CA MET A 61 -11.35 3.52 -7.21
C MET A 61 -12.88 3.57 -7.20
N ASN A 62 -13.47 4.52 -6.46
CA ASN A 62 -14.92 4.66 -6.40
C ASN A 62 -15.50 5.07 -7.76
N ALA A 63 -14.86 6.01 -8.48
CA ALA A 63 -15.29 6.41 -9.82
C ALA A 63 -15.27 5.21 -10.79
N PHE A 64 -14.21 4.42 -10.80
CA PHE A 64 -14.11 3.24 -11.66
C PHE A 64 -15.12 2.15 -11.30
N ARG A 65 -15.41 1.92 -10.00
CA ARG A 65 -16.49 0.99 -9.59
C ARG A 65 -17.83 1.40 -10.17
N HIS A 66 -18.18 2.69 -10.15
CA HIS A 66 -19.41 3.18 -10.77
C HIS A 66 -19.43 3.00 -12.30
N VAL A 67 -18.30 3.16 -12.96
CA VAL A 67 -18.18 2.90 -14.40
C VAL A 67 -18.37 1.40 -14.68
N TYR A 68 -17.67 0.53 -13.95
CA TYR A 68 -17.80 -0.92 -14.12
C TYR A 68 -19.20 -1.45 -13.80
N ALA A 69 -19.91 -0.85 -12.82
CA ALA A 69 -21.29 -1.22 -12.51
C ALA A 69 -22.27 -0.91 -13.66
N LYS A 70 -21.97 0.10 -14.49
CA LYS A 70 -22.77 0.44 -15.66
C LYS A 70 -22.45 -0.43 -16.89
N VAL A 71 -21.28 -1.05 -16.93
CA VAL A 71 -20.85 -1.90 -18.04
C VAL A 71 -21.46 -3.29 -17.87
N ASN A 72 -22.52 -3.55 -18.64
CA ASN A 72 -23.26 -4.82 -18.61
C ASN A 72 -22.53 -5.92 -19.40
N SER A 73 -21.26 -6.17 -19.05
CA SER A 73 -20.47 -7.23 -19.68
C SER A 73 -20.39 -8.45 -18.76
N PRO A 74 -20.42 -9.67 -19.31
CA PRO A 74 -20.30 -10.89 -18.52
C PRO A 74 -18.94 -10.97 -17.83
N ALA A 75 -18.90 -11.63 -16.66
CA ALA A 75 -17.70 -11.69 -15.80
C ALA A 75 -16.46 -12.23 -16.52
N TYR A 76 -16.64 -13.21 -17.44
CA TYR A 76 -15.52 -13.79 -18.21
C TYR A 76 -14.84 -12.77 -19.14
N VAL A 77 -15.56 -11.79 -19.70
CA VAL A 77 -14.99 -10.73 -20.55
C VAL A 77 -14.13 -9.79 -19.71
N LYS A 78 -14.63 -9.42 -18.51
CA LYS A 78 -13.86 -8.61 -17.55
C LYS A 78 -12.58 -9.33 -17.11
N MET A 79 -12.67 -10.63 -16.85
CA MET A 79 -11.54 -11.48 -16.46
C MET A 79 -10.50 -11.57 -17.60
N LEU A 80 -10.95 -11.82 -18.83
CA LEU A 80 -10.06 -11.92 -20.00
C LEU A 80 -9.28 -10.63 -20.23
N TYR A 81 -9.96 -9.48 -20.13
CA TYR A 81 -9.33 -8.17 -20.25
C TYR A 81 -8.25 -7.95 -19.19
N LEU A 82 -8.54 -8.28 -17.92
CA LEU A 82 -7.56 -8.13 -16.83
C LEU A 82 -6.35 -9.05 -16.99
N VAL A 83 -6.58 -10.30 -17.43
CA VAL A 83 -5.50 -11.26 -17.72
C VAL A 83 -4.62 -10.73 -18.86
N LEU A 84 -5.22 -10.17 -19.90
CA LEU A 84 -4.49 -9.60 -21.03
C LEU A 84 -3.65 -8.39 -20.60
N VAL A 85 -4.19 -7.48 -19.79
CA VAL A 85 -3.45 -6.34 -19.25
C VAL A 85 -2.32 -6.81 -18.33
N ALA A 86 -2.57 -7.78 -17.44
CA ALA A 86 -1.56 -8.37 -16.57
C ALA A 86 -0.43 -9.03 -17.40
N TYR A 87 -0.78 -9.72 -18.49
CA TYR A 87 0.18 -10.33 -19.41
C TYR A 87 1.06 -9.27 -20.08
N ILE A 88 0.48 -8.18 -20.58
CA ILE A 88 1.23 -7.07 -21.19
C ILE A 88 2.20 -6.45 -20.15
N ILE A 89 1.76 -6.23 -18.92
CA ILE A 89 2.62 -5.72 -17.84
C ILE A 89 3.76 -6.70 -17.54
N SER A 90 3.47 -8.00 -17.54
CA SER A 90 4.48 -9.04 -17.31
C SER A 90 5.56 -9.05 -18.40
N LEU A 91 5.20 -8.76 -19.66
CA LEU A 91 6.16 -8.65 -20.76
C LEU A 91 7.14 -7.48 -20.59
N MET A 92 6.78 -6.46 -19.83
CA MET A 92 7.68 -5.36 -19.48
C MET A 92 8.75 -5.74 -18.45
N GLN A 93 8.80 -7.01 -18.02
CA GLN A 93 9.73 -7.56 -17.01
C GLN A 93 9.68 -6.81 -15.66
N VAL A 94 8.61 -6.11 -15.40
CA VAL A 94 8.35 -5.48 -14.12
C VAL A 94 7.48 -6.45 -13.31
N ASN A 95 8.01 -6.99 -12.21
CA ASN A 95 7.31 -7.97 -11.37
C ASN A 95 6.13 -7.33 -10.58
N LEU A 96 5.23 -6.66 -11.31
CA LEU A 96 4.02 -6.01 -10.78
C LEU A 96 2.80 -6.93 -10.81
N THR A 97 2.94 -8.15 -11.33
CA THR A 97 1.87 -9.14 -11.37
C THR A 97 1.52 -9.62 -9.96
N GLY A 98 0.26 -9.99 -9.75
CA GLY A 98 -0.25 -10.24 -8.41
C GLY A 98 -0.55 -8.94 -7.67
N GLY A 99 -0.07 -8.79 -6.45
CA GLY A 99 -0.22 -7.56 -5.66
C GLY A 99 0.89 -6.53 -5.87
N GLY A 100 1.96 -6.87 -6.61
CA GLY A 100 3.17 -6.03 -6.76
C GLY A 100 4.16 -6.14 -5.60
N GLU A 101 3.91 -7.06 -4.67
CA GLU A 101 4.73 -7.25 -3.45
C GLU A 101 6.17 -7.65 -3.76
N GLN A 102 6.38 -8.52 -4.76
CA GLN A 102 7.73 -8.95 -5.16
C GLN A 102 8.55 -7.78 -5.70
N PHE A 103 7.91 -6.88 -6.46
CA PHE A 103 8.56 -5.67 -6.93
C PHE A 103 8.95 -4.76 -5.76
N LEU A 104 8.04 -4.57 -4.79
CA LEU A 104 8.30 -3.74 -3.62
C LEU A 104 9.47 -4.29 -2.79
N LEU A 105 9.54 -5.60 -2.58
CA LEU A 105 10.64 -6.26 -1.87
C LEU A 105 11.97 -6.08 -2.61
N ALA A 106 11.98 -6.27 -3.93
CA ALA A 106 13.18 -6.06 -4.75
C ALA A 106 13.65 -4.59 -4.70
N GLN A 107 12.71 -3.64 -4.65
CA GLN A 107 13.02 -2.22 -4.51
C GLN A 107 13.57 -1.88 -3.11
N ALA A 108 13.10 -2.53 -2.07
CA ALA A 108 13.60 -2.32 -0.72
C ALA A 108 15.02 -2.84 -0.53
N GLN A 109 15.39 -3.94 -1.21
CA GLN A 109 16.73 -4.56 -1.11
C GLN A 109 17.77 -3.88 -2.03
N ASN A 110 17.43 -3.70 -3.30
CA ASN A 110 18.35 -3.24 -4.34
C ASN A 110 17.72 -2.14 -5.20
N GLY A 111 16.94 -1.26 -4.58
CA GLY A 111 16.05 -0.34 -5.26
C GLY A 111 16.73 0.62 -6.22
N SER A 112 16.06 0.89 -7.31
CA SER A 112 16.45 1.95 -8.23
C SER A 112 16.49 3.29 -7.50
N THR A 113 17.58 4.03 -7.67
CA THR A 113 17.72 5.41 -7.18
C THR A 113 17.11 6.43 -8.15
N GLN A 114 16.60 5.97 -9.29
CA GLN A 114 16.00 6.83 -10.30
C GLN A 114 14.53 7.15 -9.97
N ILE A 115 14.29 8.34 -9.47
CA ILE A 115 12.94 8.82 -9.07
C ILE A 115 11.94 8.67 -10.22
N MET A 116 12.34 9.03 -11.45
CA MET A 116 11.46 8.96 -12.63
C MET A 116 11.00 7.53 -12.91
N TRP A 117 11.89 6.55 -12.81
CA TRP A 117 11.55 5.14 -13.01
C TRP A 117 10.56 4.65 -11.95
N VAL A 118 10.86 4.90 -10.67
CA VAL A 118 9.97 4.49 -9.57
C VAL A 118 8.59 5.15 -9.70
N THR A 119 8.55 6.42 -10.10
CA THR A 119 7.28 7.13 -10.35
C THR A 119 6.49 6.51 -11.51
N ALA A 120 7.15 6.16 -12.61
CA ALA A 120 6.50 5.50 -13.74
C ALA A 120 5.90 4.14 -13.35
N VAL A 121 6.65 3.34 -12.60
CA VAL A 121 6.19 2.04 -12.09
C VAL A 121 5.04 2.21 -11.08
N MET A 122 5.12 3.20 -10.19
CA MET A 122 4.04 3.50 -9.25
C MET A 122 2.75 3.87 -10.00
N LEU A 123 2.82 4.71 -11.02
CA LEU A 123 1.65 5.07 -11.82
C LEU A 123 1.07 3.87 -12.57
N LEU A 124 1.93 3.02 -13.15
CA LEU A 124 1.51 1.79 -13.81
C LEU A 124 0.80 0.84 -12.83
N HIS A 125 1.41 0.63 -11.65
CA HIS A 125 0.82 -0.17 -10.59
C HIS A 125 -0.50 0.41 -10.09
N PHE A 126 -0.57 1.73 -9.88
CA PHE A 126 -1.79 2.43 -9.48
C PHE A 126 -2.93 2.18 -10.49
N VAL A 127 -2.68 2.40 -11.78
CA VAL A 127 -3.67 2.19 -12.84
C VAL A 127 -4.13 0.74 -12.84
N PHE A 128 -3.20 -0.22 -12.87
CA PHE A 128 -3.53 -1.64 -12.86
C PHE A 128 -4.33 -2.05 -11.63
N SER A 129 -3.95 -1.57 -10.43
CA SER A 129 -4.64 -1.84 -9.17
C SER A 129 -6.08 -1.32 -9.18
N VAL A 130 -6.27 -0.08 -9.64
CA VAL A 130 -7.61 0.53 -9.73
C VAL A 130 -8.50 -0.27 -10.68
N PHE A 131 -7.99 -0.66 -11.86
CA PHE A 131 -8.74 -1.47 -12.81
C PHE A 131 -9.08 -2.85 -12.26
N SER A 132 -8.10 -3.53 -11.65
CA SER A 132 -8.26 -4.88 -11.10
C SER A 132 -9.28 -4.90 -9.96
N VAL A 133 -9.10 -4.04 -8.95
CA VAL A 133 -9.96 -4.00 -7.75
C VAL A 133 -11.37 -3.49 -8.06
N SER A 134 -11.50 -2.59 -9.04
CA SER A 134 -12.81 -2.03 -9.42
C SER A 134 -13.62 -2.92 -10.33
N SER A 135 -13.04 -4.00 -10.86
CA SER A 135 -13.69 -4.91 -11.83
C SER A 135 -14.90 -5.68 -11.27
N GLY A 136 -15.06 -5.73 -9.94
CA GLY A 136 -16.08 -6.53 -9.26
C GLY A 136 -15.76 -8.03 -9.22
N LEU A 137 -14.58 -8.46 -9.67
CA LEU A 137 -14.11 -9.82 -9.48
C LEU A 137 -13.67 -10.02 -8.02
N PRO A 138 -13.84 -11.24 -7.46
CA PRO A 138 -13.38 -11.53 -6.12
C PRO A 138 -11.86 -11.36 -6.04
N GLY A 139 -11.41 -10.46 -5.18
CA GLY A 139 -9.99 -10.15 -4.98
C GLY A 139 -9.78 -9.18 -3.83
N GLY A 140 -8.56 -9.14 -3.30
CA GLY A 140 -8.16 -8.25 -2.21
C GLY A 140 -7.63 -6.91 -2.73
N SER A 141 -8.07 -5.83 -2.14
CA SER A 141 -7.50 -4.47 -2.39
C SER A 141 -6.35 -4.12 -1.46
N PHE A 142 -6.08 -4.99 -0.48
CA PHE A 142 -5.16 -4.74 0.61
C PHE A 142 -3.70 -4.62 0.11
N ILE A 143 -3.17 -5.68 -0.50
CA ILE A 143 -1.78 -5.73 -0.98
C ILE A 143 -1.49 -4.62 -2.01
N PRO A 144 -2.34 -4.40 -3.05
CA PRO A 144 -2.13 -3.28 -3.97
C PRO A 144 -2.10 -1.91 -3.29
N THR A 145 -2.89 -1.71 -2.24
CA THR A 145 -2.86 -0.46 -1.46
C THR A 145 -1.53 -0.31 -0.72
N LEU A 146 -1.04 -1.38 -0.09
CA LEU A 146 0.26 -1.37 0.59
C LEU A 146 1.42 -1.05 -0.37
N VAL A 147 1.45 -1.73 -1.52
CA VAL A 147 2.50 -1.53 -2.52
C VAL A 147 2.48 -0.10 -3.06
N THR A 148 1.30 0.46 -3.33
CA THR A 148 1.18 1.87 -3.73
C THR A 148 1.74 2.80 -2.65
N GLY A 149 1.44 2.55 -1.37
CA GLY A 149 1.98 3.29 -0.24
C GLY A 149 3.50 3.18 -0.11
N GLY A 150 4.06 1.97 -0.31
CA GLY A 150 5.50 1.73 -0.28
C GLY A 150 6.24 2.46 -1.40
N LEU A 151 5.75 2.37 -2.63
CA LEU A 151 6.33 3.08 -3.78
C LEU A 151 6.26 4.61 -3.61
N LEU A 152 5.16 5.12 -3.06
CA LEU A 152 5.05 6.53 -2.72
C LEU A 152 6.10 6.94 -1.67
N GLY A 153 6.28 6.11 -0.62
CA GLY A 153 7.30 6.30 0.40
C GLY A 153 8.70 6.27 -0.19
N GLN A 154 8.98 5.36 -1.13
CA GLN A 154 10.25 5.32 -1.84
C GLN A 154 10.52 6.61 -2.61
N ILE A 155 9.53 7.13 -3.35
CA ILE A 155 9.68 8.40 -4.09
C ILE A 155 9.98 9.54 -3.13
N VAL A 156 9.22 9.66 -2.04
CA VAL A 156 9.45 10.71 -1.02
C VAL A 156 10.81 10.54 -0.38
N GLY A 157 11.22 9.30 -0.06
CA GLY A 157 12.55 8.97 0.45
C GLY A 157 13.66 9.40 -0.51
N LEU A 158 13.59 9.03 -1.78
CA LEU A 158 14.57 9.40 -2.81
C LEU A 158 14.65 10.92 -3.05
N VAL A 159 13.53 11.61 -2.96
CA VAL A 159 13.51 13.08 -2.99
C VAL A 159 14.26 13.64 -1.78
N GLY A 160 14.04 13.09 -0.57
CA GLY A 160 14.77 13.47 0.63
C GLY A 160 16.27 13.25 0.52
N VAL A 161 16.69 12.13 -0.09
CA VAL A 161 18.12 11.84 -0.37
C VAL A 161 18.70 12.88 -1.34
N ARG A 162 17.98 13.19 -2.42
CA ARG A 162 18.41 14.17 -3.41
C ARG A 162 18.64 15.57 -2.83
N TYR A 163 17.85 15.96 -1.83
CA TYR A 163 17.99 17.24 -1.13
C TYR A 163 18.92 17.15 0.11
N GLY A 164 19.54 16.01 0.35
CA GLY A 164 20.46 15.82 1.49
C GLY A 164 19.78 15.85 2.87
N VAL A 165 18.47 15.60 2.92
CA VAL A 165 17.70 15.61 4.18
C VAL A 165 17.81 14.27 4.90
N ILE A 166 17.92 13.18 4.15
CA ILE A 166 18.03 11.80 4.65
C ILE A 166 19.11 11.04 3.89
N GLY A 167 19.67 9.99 4.52
CA GLY A 167 20.60 9.06 3.86
C GLY A 167 19.86 8.02 3.00
N GLN A 168 20.57 7.45 2.04
CA GLN A 168 20.03 6.41 1.15
C GLN A 168 19.55 5.17 1.93
N GLU A 169 20.25 4.86 3.02
CA GLU A 169 19.93 3.75 3.93
C GLU A 169 18.54 3.87 4.58
N ASN A 170 18.02 5.08 4.67
CA ASN A 170 16.75 5.36 5.34
C ASN A 170 15.54 5.31 4.39
N VAL A 171 15.75 5.10 3.08
CA VAL A 171 14.65 5.04 2.11
C VAL A 171 13.70 3.88 2.41
N SER A 172 14.22 2.69 2.73
CA SER A 172 13.40 1.52 3.10
C SER A 172 12.56 1.76 4.36
N TYR A 173 13.13 2.48 5.34
CA TYR A 173 12.38 2.89 6.53
C TYR A 173 11.18 3.79 6.18
N ILE A 174 11.39 4.80 5.34
CA ILE A 174 10.31 5.69 4.87
C ILE A 174 9.28 4.92 4.04
N MET A 175 9.69 3.93 3.25
CA MET A 175 8.77 3.04 2.53
C MET A 175 7.80 2.35 3.50
N LEU A 176 8.30 1.71 4.55
CA LEU A 176 7.46 0.99 5.52
C LEU A 176 6.52 1.92 6.28
N VAL A 177 7.01 3.07 6.73
CA VAL A 177 6.17 4.09 7.39
C VAL A 177 5.08 4.60 6.45
N SER A 178 5.40 4.81 5.17
CA SER A 178 4.44 5.24 4.17
C SER A 178 3.39 4.17 3.84
N MET A 179 3.77 2.87 3.85
CA MET A 179 2.83 1.75 3.67
C MET A 179 1.72 1.79 4.73
N SER A 180 2.11 1.92 6.01
CA SER A 180 1.14 2.00 7.11
C SER A 180 0.26 3.25 7.00
N ALA A 181 0.86 4.42 6.75
CA ALA A 181 0.15 5.68 6.60
C ALA A 181 -0.82 5.67 5.41
N PHE A 182 -0.42 5.11 4.26
CA PHE A 182 -1.29 5.01 3.09
C PHE A 182 -2.48 4.09 3.32
N LEU A 183 -2.27 2.99 4.04
CA LEU A 183 -3.36 2.11 4.46
C LEU A 183 -4.33 2.84 5.40
N VAL A 184 -3.80 3.64 6.34
CA VAL A 184 -4.63 4.53 7.19
C VAL A 184 -5.45 5.49 6.34
N ALA A 185 -4.85 6.11 5.32
CA ALA A 185 -5.55 7.06 4.45
C ALA A 185 -6.71 6.41 3.69
N VAL A 186 -6.52 5.18 3.19
CA VAL A 186 -7.49 4.49 2.33
C VAL A 186 -8.56 3.75 3.12
N VAL A 187 -8.16 3.00 4.16
CA VAL A 187 -9.04 2.11 4.94
C VAL A 187 -9.60 2.79 6.19
N ARG A 188 -8.90 3.79 6.71
CA ARG A 188 -9.26 4.58 7.91
C ARG A 188 -9.32 3.77 9.20
N THR A 189 -8.45 2.78 9.30
CA THR A 189 -8.27 1.96 10.51
C THR A 189 -6.82 2.07 11.00
N PRO A 190 -6.46 3.16 11.73
CA PRO A 190 -5.06 3.45 12.03
C PRO A 190 -4.39 2.35 12.85
N LEU A 191 -5.01 1.87 13.91
CA LEU A 191 -4.42 0.82 14.75
C LEU A 191 -4.15 -0.46 13.95
N THR A 192 -5.12 -0.91 13.17
CA THR A 192 -4.98 -2.12 12.35
C THR A 192 -3.86 -1.97 11.32
N ALA A 193 -3.75 -0.81 10.67
CA ALA A 193 -2.74 -0.55 9.66
C ALA A 193 -1.33 -0.57 10.25
N ILE A 194 -1.13 0.09 11.40
CA ILE A 194 0.16 0.20 12.07
C ILE A 194 0.64 -1.17 12.57
N VAL A 195 -0.22 -1.87 13.33
CA VAL A 195 0.11 -3.18 13.88
C VAL A 195 0.38 -4.19 12.77
N LEU A 196 -0.43 -4.17 11.73
CA LEU A 196 -0.29 -5.09 10.62
C LEU A 196 1.05 -4.93 9.87
N ILE A 197 1.47 -3.70 9.58
CA ILE A 197 2.77 -3.48 8.92
C ILE A 197 3.92 -3.89 9.82
N THR A 198 3.86 -3.56 11.11
CA THR A 198 4.88 -3.96 12.07
C THR A 198 4.98 -5.49 12.18
N GLU A 199 3.84 -6.19 12.18
CA GLU A 199 3.78 -7.65 12.27
C GLU A 199 4.28 -8.32 10.99
N ILE A 200 3.82 -7.87 9.81
CA ILE A 200 4.22 -8.44 8.52
C ILE A 200 5.72 -8.26 8.27
N THR A 201 6.25 -7.09 8.61
CA THR A 201 7.66 -6.78 8.35
C THR A 201 8.60 -7.25 9.46
N GLY A 202 8.09 -7.45 10.67
CA GLY A 202 8.87 -7.81 11.86
C GLY A 202 9.73 -6.67 12.40
N HIS A 203 9.62 -5.46 11.84
CA HIS A 203 10.40 -4.29 12.21
C HIS A 203 9.66 -3.42 13.22
N PHE A 204 9.92 -3.62 14.50
CA PHE A 204 9.31 -2.82 15.57
C PHE A 204 9.80 -1.37 15.58
N GLU A 205 10.94 -1.08 14.97
CA GLU A 205 11.52 0.26 14.83
C GLU A 205 10.60 1.21 14.05
N VAL A 206 9.79 0.67 13.12
CA VAL A 206 8.83 1.48 12.34
C VAL A 206 7.50 1.71 13.08
N PHE A 207 7.29 1.07 14.24
CA PHE A 207 6.02 1.20 14.97
C PHE A 207 5.76 2.64 15.42
N TYR A 208 6.72 3.24 16.14
CA TYR A 208 6.58 4.62 16.62
C TYR A 208 6.36 5.64 15.50
N PRO A 209 7.20 5.70 14.44
CA PRO A 209 6.97 6.61 13.33
C PRO A 209 5.65 6.35 12.59
N SER A 210 5.24 5.09 12.48
CA SER A 210 3.94 4.73 11.90
C SER A 210 2.77 5.24 12.73
N VAL A 211 2.88 5.26 14.06
CA VAL A 211 1.88 5.86 14.94
C VAL A 211 1.77 7.36 14.69
N VAL A 212 2.92 8.06 14.62
CA VAL A 212 2.97 9.51 14.40
C VAL A 212 2.43 9.86 13.02
N VAL A 213 3.00 9.26 11.96
CA VAL A 213 2.61 9.57 10.58
C VAL A 213 1.18 9.08 10.30
N GLY A 214 0.81 7.90 10.78
CA GLY A 214 -0.53 7.36 10.64
C GLY A 214 -1.59 8.22 11.35
N GLY A 215 -1.31 8.70 12.56
CA GLY A 215 -2.17 9.62 13.29
C GLY A 215 -2.35 10.96 12.57
N LEU A 216 -1.26 11.56 12.10
CA LEU A 216 -1.30 12.78 11.28
C LEU A 216 -2.07 12.56 9.97
N THR A 217 -1.82 11.45 9.30
CA THR A 217 -2.54 11.08 8.07
C THR A 217 -4.03 10.91 8.33
N TYR A 218 -4.41 10.25 9.41
CA TYR A 218 -5.81 10.12 9.79
C TYR A 218 -6.46 11.49 10.00
N TYR A 219 -5.80 12.39 10.71
CA TYR A 219 -6.28 13.77 10.93
C TYR A 219 -6.44 14.53 9.62
N PHE A 220 -5.44 14.49 8.72
CA PHE A 220 -5.53 15.17 7.42
C PHE A 220 -6.61 14.55 6.51
N THR A 221 -6.81 13.24 6.54
CA THR A 221 -7.89 12.60 5.78
C THR A 221 -9.28 12.99 6.31
N GLU A 222 -9.40 13.24 7.60
CA GLU A 222 -10.63 13.80 8.22
C GLU A 222 -10.89 15.20 7.70
N LEU A 223 -9.89 16.09 7.74
CA LEU A 223 -9.98 17.45 7.18
C LEU A 223 -10.35 17.46 5.70
N LEU A 224 -9.86 16.49 4.94
CA LEU A 224 -10.17 16.32 3.51
C LEU A 224 -11.57 15.72 3.27
N GLN A 225 -12.35 15.43 4.31
CA GLN A 225 -13.69 14.83 4.27
C GLN A 225 -13.74 13.53 3.42
N MET A 226 -12.73 12.69 3.55
CA MET A 226 -12.66 11.43 2.82
C MET A 226 -13.66 10.43 3.40
N LYS A 227 -14.38 9.71 2.54
CA LYS A 227 -15.18 8.55 2.96
C LYS A 227 -14.30 7.30 2.91
N PRO A 228 -14.39 6.40 3.93
CA PRO A 228 -13.65 5.14 3.89
C PRO A 228 -14.07 4.32 2.69
N SER A 229 -13.11 3.68 2.02
CA SER A 229 -13.36 2.85 0.82
C SER A 229 -14.29 1.67 1.09
N ASN A 230 -14.33 1.19 2.35
CA ASN A 230 -15.14 0.03 2.76
C ASN A 230 -16.63 0.34 2.96
N VAL A 231 -17.01 1.60 3.12
CA VAL A 231 -18.43 1.97 3.33
C VAL A 231 -19.23 1.87 2.04
N SER A 232 -18.59 2.08 0.89
CA SER A 232 -19.25 1.91 -0.41
C SER A 232 -19.63 0.44 -0.69
N LEU A 233 -18.83 -0.53 -0.25
CA LEU A 233 -19.09 -1.95 -0.40
C LEU A 233 -20.34 -2.39 0.39
N ARG A 234 -20.48 -1.94 1.64
CA ARG A 234 -21.66 -2.25 2.48
C ARG A 234 -22.96 -1.65 1.95
N SER A 235 -22.90 -0.50 1.30
CA SER A 235 -24.09 0.14 0.74
C SER A 235 -24.55 -0.51 -0.57
N GLU A 236 -23.64 -1.12 -1.33
CA GLU A 236 -23.99 -1.86 -2.56
C GLU A 236 -24.53 -3.26 -2.24
N GLU A 237 -23.96 -3.97 -1.28
CA GLU A 237 -24.52 -5.26 -0.80
C GLU A 237 -25.96 -5.14 -0.30
N ARG A 238 -26.33 -4.01 0.32
CA ARG A 238 -27.70 -3.74 0.78
C ARG A 238 -28.69 -3.37 -0.34
N ARG A 239 -28.19 -3.03 -1.54
CA ARG A 239 -29.04 -2.69 -2.70
C ARG A 239 -29.32 -3.89 -3.61
N VAL A 240 -28.54 -4.95 -3.47
CA VAL A 240 -28.63 -6.16 -4.30
C VAL A 240 -29.38 -7.31 -3.57
N GLY A 241 -29.63 -7.19 -2.28
CA GLY A 241 -30.49 -8.08 -1.48
C GLY A 241 -31.80 -7.42 -1.13
#